data_594c7ab288024633278758f3f06ee115
#
_entry.id   594c7ab288024633278758f3f06ee115
#
_cell.length_a   1.000
_cell.length_b   1.000
_cell.length_c   1.000
_cell.angle_alpha   90.00
_cell.angle_beta   90.00
_cell.angle_gamma   90.00
#
_symmetry.space_group_name_H-M   'P 1'
#
loop_
_entity.id
_entity.type
_entity.pdbx_description
1 polymer ?
#
loop_
_entity_poly.entity_id
_entity_poly.type
_entity_poly.pdbx_seq_one_letter_code
_entity_poly.pdbx_strand_id
1 'polypeptide(L)'
;MKTLILTLISVSLVNNVVLSQFLGLCPFLGVSKQTKTALSMGGAVIFVITIASAVTHVLYRLLVLLHVEYLETVTFILIIAALVQLVELFLKKYSTALYNALGVYLPLITTNCAVLGVALTNVQNHYNFITSVVVGFGTALGFTISITILAGIRERIADNDIPHVLQGSPIVLITAGLMAIAFIGFSGLI
;
A
#
# COMPACT_ATOMS: atom_id res chain seq x y z
N MET A 1 -22.23 1.07 11.67
CA MET A 1 -20.94 1.43 12.31
C MET A 1 -20.13 0.20 12.70
N LYS A 2 -20.72 -0.81 13.38
CA LYS A 2 -19.99 -2.05 13.75
C LYS A 2 -19.37 -2.75 12.52
N THR A 3 -20.11 -2.87 11.43
CA THR A 3 -19.63 -3.50 10.19
C THR A 3 -18.44 -2.77 9.57
N LEU A 4 -18.42 -1.43 9.54
CA LEU A 4 -17.32 -0.64 8.99
C LEU A 4 -16.02 -0.80 9.81
N ILE A 5 -16.12 -0.83 11.14
CA ILE A 5 -14.98 -1.05 12.02
C ILE A 5 -14.43 -2.46 11.84
N LEU A 6 -15.31 -3.45 11.75
CA LEU A 6 -14.94 -4.85 11.52
C LEU A 6 -14.24 -5.03 10.16
N THR A 7 -14.77 -4.39 9.10
CA THR A 7 -14.14 -4.38 7.78
C THR A 7 -12.75 -3.72 7.82
N LEU A 8 -12.61 -2.60 8.53
CA LEU A 8 -11.33 -1.90 8.67
C LEU A 8 -10.29 -2.80 9.35
N ILE A 9 -10.63 -3.46 10.45
CA ILE A 9 -9.74 -4.38 11.16
C ILE A 9 -9.41 -5.59 10.30
N SER A 10 -10.41 -6.17 9.64
CA SER A 10 -10.23 -7.33 8.75
C SER A 10 -9.27 -7.02 7.60
N VAL A 11 -9.43 -5.88 6.93
CA VAL A 11 -8.59 -5.48 5.79
C VAL A 11 -7.18 -5.05 6.24
N SER A 12 -7.05 -4.46 7.43
CA SER A 12 -5.75 -4.01 7.93
C SER A 12 -4.87 -5.15 8.45
N LEU A 13 -5.43 -6.09 9.20
CA LEU A 13 -4.68 -7.14 9.89
C LEU A 13 -4.80 -8.51 9.21
N VAL A 14 -6.02 -8.95 8.89
CA VAL A 14 -6.28 -10.30 8.39
C VAL A 14 -5.96 -10.39 6.90
N ASN A 15 -6.56 -9.53 6.09
CA ASN A 15 -6.34 -9.45 4.65
C ASN A 15 -5.34 -8.35 4.29
N ASN A 16 -4.18 -8.35 4.96
CA ASN A 16 -3.15 -7.37 4.69
C ASN A 16 -2.64 -7.51 3.24
N VAL A 17 -2.80 -6.45 2.46
CA VAL A 17 -2.48 -6.44 1.03
C VAL A 17 -1.04 -6.85 0.72
N VAL A 18 -0.09 -6.54 1.60
CA VAL A 18 1.33 -6.87 1.41
C VAL A 18 1.60 -8.33 1.75
N LEU A 19 1.15 -8.79 2.92
CA LEU A 19 1.51 -10.10 3.48
C LEU A 19 0.62 -11.24 2.97
N SER A 20 -0.65 -10.93 2.62
CA SER A 20 -1.60 -11.92 2.12
C SER A 20 -1.63 -11.98 0.58
N GLN A 21 -1.59 -10.82 -0.09
CA GLN A 21 -1.71 -10.72 -1.55
C GLN A 21 -0.37 -10.43 -2.25
N PHE A 22 0.69 -10.18 -1.49
CA PHE A 22 2.03 -9.82 -2.01
C PHE A 22 2.03 -8.58 -2.93
N LEU A 23 1.05 -7.67 -2.76
CA LEU A 23 0.98 -6.43 -3.50
C LEU A 23 1.73 -5.31 -2.76
N GLY A 24 2.41 -4.46 -3.53
CA GLY A 24 3.20 -3.36 -2.96
C GLY A 24 4.58 -3.79 -2.43
N LEU A 25 5.14 -4.90 -2.91
CA LEU A 25 6.47 -5.36 -2.51
C LEU A 25 7.59 -4.40 -2.93
N CYS A 26 7.43 -3.65 -4.02
CA CYS A 26 8.47 -2.73 -4.50
C CYS A 26 8.83 -1.68 -3.45
N PRO A 27 7.90 -0.87 -2.92
CA PRO A 27 8.20 0.03 -1.82
C PRO A 27 8.49 -0.70 -0.50
N PHE A 28 7.86 -1.84 -0.25
CA PHE A 28 8.06 -2.64 0.94
C PHE A 28 9.52 -3.11 1.09
N LEU A 29 10.14 -3.60 0.03
CA LEU A 29 11.55 -4.02 0.03
C LEU A 29 12.52 -2.84 -0.08
N GLY A 30 12.17 -1.82 -0.88
CA GLY A 30 13.06 -0.70 -1.19
C GLY A 30 13.23 0.30 -0.04
N VAL A 31 12.14 0.62 0.67
CA VAL A 31 12.10 1.71 1.64
C VAL A 31 12.24 1.24 3.09
N SER A 32 12.19 -0.07 3.34
CA SER A 32 12.24 -0.65 4.70
C SER A 32 13.64 -0.70 5.33
N LYS A 33 14.61 0.11 4.88
CA LYS A 33 15.96 0.16 5.47
C LYS A 33 16.01 0.86 6.82
N GLN A 34 15.16 1.87 7.01
CA GLN A 34 15.08 2.67 8.23
C GLN A 34 13.62 2.87 8.62
N THR A 35 13.33 2.74 9.92
CA THR A 35 11.97 2.91 10.46
C THR A 35 11.39 4.29 10.22
N LYS A 36 12.21 5.35 10.29
CA LYS A 36 11.77 6.73 10.01
C LYS A 36 11.31 6.91 8.57
N THR A 37 12.07 6.37 7.62
CA THR A 37 11.73 6.45 6.19
C THR A 37 10.51 5.58 5.86
N ALA A 38 10.40 4.40 6.47
CA ALA A 38 9.25 3.52 6.34
C ALA A 38 7.95 4.17 6.83
N LEU A 39 8.01 4.86 7.97
CA LEU A 39 6.84 5.55 8.53
C LEU A 39 6.40 6.74 7.66
N SER A 40 7.36 7.53 7.17
CA SER A 40 7.08 8.65 6.25
C SER A 40 6.46 8.17 4.95
N MET A 41 6.97 7.06 4.41
CA MET A 41 6.42 6.40 3.23
C MET A 41 4.99 5.86 3.48
N GLY A 42 4.78 5.25 4.66
CA GLY A 42 3.47 4.77 5.07
C GLY A 42 2.43 5.89 5.10
N GLY A 43 2.76 7.05 5.66
CA GLY A 43 1.89 8.22 5.66
C GLY A 43 1.53 8.71 4.25
N ALA A 44 2.51 8.78 3.34
CA ALA A 44 2.27 9.14 1.96
C ALA A 44 1.36 8.12 1.24
N VAL A 45 1.57 6.83 1.48
CA VAL A 45 0.76 5.74 0.91
C VAL A 45 -0.68 5.81 1.44
N ILE A 46 -0.89 6.08 2.73
CA ILE A 46 -2.24 6.26 3.31
C ILE A 46 -2.99 7.36 2.57
N PHE A 47 -2.35 8.50 2.37
CA PHE A 47 -2.95 9.64 1.67
C PHE A 47 -3.31 9.29 0.23
N VAL A 48 -2.35 8.71 -0.52
CA VAL A 48 -2.53 8.35 -1.93
C VAL A 48 -3.62 7.28 -2.12
N ILE A 49 -3.59 6.19 -1.35
CA ILE A 49 -4.57 5.10 -1.49
C ILE A 49 -5.98 5.60 -1.14
N THR A 50 -6.13 6.43 -0.11
CA THR A 50 -7.44 6.94 0.29
C THR A 50 -8.05 7.82 -0.81
N ILE A 51 -7.27 8.72 -1.40
CA ILE A 51 -7.72 9.57 -2.51
C ILE A 51 -7.98 8.73 -3.76
N ALA A 52 -7.05 7.84 -4.11
CA ALA A 52 -7.19 6.96 -5.26
C ALA A 52 -8.47 6.11 -5.17
N SER A 53 -8.77 5.56 -3.99
CA SER A 53 -9.96 4.75 -3.73
C SER A 53 -11.27 5.56 -3.93
N ALA A 54 -11.27 6.85 -3.50
CA ALA A 54 -12.40 7.73 -3.72
C ALA A 54 -12.60 8.08 -5.21
N VAL A 55 -11.52 8.44 -5.90
CA VAL A 55 -11.55 8.84 -7.31
C VAL A 55 -11.89 7.65 -8.23
N THR A 56 -11.27 6.49 -8.00
CA THR A 56 -11.52 5.29 -8.82
C THR A 56 -12.95 4.78 -8.67
N HIS A 57 -13.57 4.92 -7.50
CA HIS A 57 -14.98 4.58 -7.32
C HIS A 57 -15.92 5.46 -8.18
N VAL A 58 -15.70 6.78 -8.18
CA VAL A 58 -16.48 7.72 -9.00
C VAL A 58 -16.26 7.42 -10.48
N LEU A 59 -15.02 7.16 -10.86
CA LEU A 59 -14.66 6.85 -12.23
C LEU A 59 -15.27 5.53 -12.71
N TYR A 60 -15.27 4.50 -11.87
CA TYR A 60 -15.92 3.23 -12.21
C TYR A 60 -17.40 3.42 -12.55
N ARG A 61 -18.12 4.24 -11.77
CA ARG A 61 -19.52 4.57 -12.11
C ARG A 61 -19.67 5.24 -13.47
N LEU A 62 -18.71 6.10 -13.84
CA LEU A 62 -18.69 6.74 -15.16
C LEU A 62 -18.42 5.72 -16.29
N LEU A 63 -17.48 4.78 -16.08
CA LEU A 63 -17.16 3.72 -17.03
C LEU A 63 -18.37 2.78 -17.29
N VAL A 64 -19.08 2.42 -16.22
CA VAL A 64 -20.32 1.62 -16.33
C VAL A 64 -21.39 2.36 -17.14
N LEU A 65 -21.53 3.67 -16.93
CA LEU A 65 -22.49 4.50 -17.68
C LEU A 65 -22.13 4.58 -19.18
N LEU A 66 -20.84 4.53 -19.52
CA LEU A 66 -20.34 4.56 -20.89
C LEU A 66 -20.25 3.17 -21.55
N HIS A 67 -20.58 2.08 -20.84
CA HIS A 67 -20.46 0.70 -21.30
C HIS A 67 -19.04 0.29 -21.75
N VAL A 68 -18.00 0.82 -21.11
CA VAL A 68 -16.56 0.55 -21.41
C VAL A 68 -15.86 -0.13 -20.23
N GLU A 69 -16.55 -1.05 -19.56
CA GLU A 69 -16.04 -1.73 -18.35
C GLU A 69 -14.75 -2.53 -18.60
N TYR A 70 -14.56 -3.06 -19.82
CA TYR A 70 -13.36 -3.83 -20.18
C TYR A 70 -12.06 -3.01 -20.16
N LEU A 71 -12.13 -1.67 -20.16
CA LEU A 71 -10.98 -0.78 -20.06
C LEU A 71 -10.68 -0.31 -18.62
N GLU A 72 -11.37 -0.86 -17.60
CA GLU A 72 -11.26 -0.41 -16.21
C GLU A 72 -9.82 -0.38 -15.71
N THR A 73 -9.05 -1.46 -15.92
CA THR A 73 -7.67 -1.59 -15.43
C THR A 73 -6.75 -0.53 -16.04
N VAL A 74 -6.83 -0.33 -17.37
CA VAL A 74 -5.98 0.66 -18.07
C VAL A 74 -6.33 2.07 -17.62
N THR A 75 -7.62 2.36 -17.48
CA THR A 75 -8.11 3.66 -17.03
C THR A 75 -7.69 3.94 -15.58
N PHE A 76 -7.75 2.94 -14.70
CA PHE A 76 -7.31 3.09 -13.32
C PHE A 76 -5.81 3.37 -13.23
N ILE A 77 -4.97 2.63 -13.95
CA ILE A 77 -3.53 2.86 -13.99
C ILE A 77 -3.22 4.29 -14.43
N LEU A 78 -3.84 4.76 -15.50
CA LEU A 78 -3.62 6.10 -16.05
C LEU A 78 -4.03 7.19 -15.05
N ILE A 79 -5.18 7.04 -14.43
CA ILE A 79 -5.67 8.05 -13.47
C ILE A 79 -4.90 8.03 -12.15
N ILE A 80 -4.56 6.84 -11.64
CA ILE A 80 -3.71 6.73 -10.45
C ILE A 80 -2.36 7.38 -10.72
N ALA A 81 -1.74 7.14 -11.88
CA ALA A 81 -0.49 7.76 -12.26
C ALA A 81 -0.61 9.30 -12.33
N ALA A 82 -1.64 9.83 -12.98
CA ALA A 82 -1.90 11.27 -13.04
C ALA A 82 -2.13 11.89 -11.67
N LEU A 83 -2.88 11.21 -10.80
CA LEU A 83 -3.18 11.65 -9.44
C LEU A 83 -1.91 11.72 -8.58
N VAL A 84 -1.07 10.69 -8.65
CA VAL A 84 0.19 10.66 -7.88
C VAL A 84 1.17 11.71 -8.39
N GLN A 85 1.26 11.95 -9.71
CA GLN A 85 2.06 13.05 -10.27
C GLN A 85 1.58 14.41 -9.78
N LEU A 86 0.27 14.61 -9.69
CA LEU A 86 -0.29 15.85 -9.13
C LEU A 86 0.10 16.02 -7.66
N VAL A 87 0.00 14.95 -6.86
CA VAL A 87 0.45 14.94 -5.45
C VAL A 87 1.95 15.23 -5.34
N GLU A 88 2.76 14.67 -6.23
CA GLU A 88 4.21 14.93 -6.30
C GLU A 88 4.51 16.41 -6.53
N LEU A 89 3.85 17.04 -7.51
CA LEU A 89 3.99 18.47 -7.79
C LEU A 89 3.58 19.33 -6.59
N PHE A 90 2.52 18.90 -5.89
CA PHE A 90 2.05 19.57 -4.69
C PHE A 90 3.07 19.48 -3.55
N LEU A 91 3.61 18.28 -3.28
CA LEU A 91 4.65 18.06 -2.27
C LEU A 91 5.93 18.84 -2.59
N LYS A 92 6.35 18.89 -3.85
CA LYS A 92 7.52 19.66 -4.30
C LYS A 92 7.37 21.14 -4.03
N LYS A 93 6.15 21.68 -4.13
CA LYS A 93 5.87 23.10 -3.91
C LYS A 93 5.75 23.47 -2.43
N TYR A 94 5.11 22.62 -1.61
CA TYR A 94 4.76 22.94 -0.23
C TYR A 94 5.74 22.39 0.81
N SER A 95 6.42 21.27 0.54
CA SER A 95 7.28 20.61 1.52
C SER A 95 8.53 20.01 0.85
N THR A 96 9.49 20.88 0.54
CA THR A 96 10.79 20.49 -0.03
C THR A 96 11.59 19.53 0.87
N ALA A 97 11.43 19.62 2.19
CA ALA A 97 12.08 18.72 3.14
C ALA A 97 11.54 17.28 2.99
N LEU A 98 10.22 17.13 2.88
CA LEU A 98 9.58 15.83 2.67
C LEU A 98 9.85 15.30 1.26
N TYR A 99 9.86 16.18 0.26
CA TYR A 99 10.23 15.84 -1.12
C TYR A 99 11.67 15.32 -1.20
N ASN A 100 12.64 15.94 -0.54
CA ASN A 100 14.03 15.48 -0.52
C ASN A 100 14.21 14.16 0.24
N ALA A 101 13.43 13.92 1.30
CA ALA A 101 13.43 12.67 2.05
C ALA A 101 12.82 11.50 1.25
N LEU A 102 11.77 11.77 0.46
CA LEU A 102 11.05 10.79 -0.34
C LEU A 102 11.48 10.75 -1.81
N GLY A 103 12.29 11.71 -2.27
CA GLY A 103 12.52 12.05 -3.68
C GLY A 103 12.81 10.88 -4.62
N VAL A 104 13.68 9.93 -4.22
CA VAL A 104 13.99 8.73 -5.02
C VAL A 104 12.86 7.69 -4.93
N TYR A 105 12.01 7.75 -3.91
CA TYR A 105 10.94 6.78 -3.66
C TYR A 105 9.57 7.20 -4.19
N LEU A 106 9.42 8.43 -4.68
CA LEU A 106 8.18 8.92 -5.28
C LEU A 106 7.73 8.10 -6.49
N PRO A 107 8.60 7.69 -7.42
CA PRO A 107 8.21 6.79 -8.50
C PRO A 107 7.69 5.43 -8.00
N LEU A 108 8.17 4.95 -6.84
CA LEU A 108 7.70 3.72 -6.22
C LEU A 108 6.27 3.84 -5.65
N ILE A 109 5.82 5.06 -5.34
CA ILE A 109 4.42 5.31 -4.94
C ILE A 109 3.52 5.31 -6.18
N THR A 110 3.98 5.91 -7.28
CA THR A 110 3.23 6.02 -8.54
C THR A 110 2.93 4.64 -9.15
N THR A 111 3.92 3.76 -9.13
CA THR A 111 3.82 2.39 -9.67
C THR A 111 3.45 1.35 -8.61
N ASN A 112 2.90 1.78 -7.47
CA ASN A 112 2.56 0.88 -6.37
C ASN A 112 1.36 0.00 -6.71
N CYS A 113 1.62 -1.29 -6.89
CA CYS A 113 0.59 -2.30 -7.18
C CYS A 113 -0.47 -2.42 -6.07
N ALA A 114 -0.17 -2.01 -4.82
CA ALA A 114 -1.18 -2.02 -3.76
C ALA A 114 -2.31 -1.00 -4.03
N VAL A 115 -1.98 0.17 -4.61
CA VAL A 115 -2.99 1.19 -4.97
C VAL A 115 -3.95 0.65 -6.03
N LEU A 116 -3.40 0.02 -7.08
CA LEU A 116 -4.20 -0.61 -8.13
C LEU A 116 -5.00 -1.80 -7.58
N GLY A 117 -4.38 -2.64 -6.74
CA GLY A 117 -5.03 -3.80 -6.13
C GLY A 117 -6.26 -3.40 -5.31
N VAL A 118 -6.17 -2.33 -4.51
CA VAL A 118 -7.32 -1.80 -3.75
C VAL A 118 -8.41 -1.28 -4.68
N ALA A 119 -8.06 -0.57 -5.74
CA ALA A 119 -9.02 -0.06 -6.71
C ALA A 119 -9.80 -1.20 -7.37
N LEU A 120 -9.11 -2.26 -7.82
CA LEU A 120 -9.73 -3.44 -8.43
C LEU A 120 -10.59 -4.22 -7.42
N THR A 121 -10.11 -4.40 -6.20
CA THR A 121 -10.87 -5.09 -5.13
C THR A 121 -12.16 -4.35 -4.79
N ASN A 122 -12.14 -3.02 -4.76
CA ASN A 122 -13.32 -2.20 -4.53
C ASN A 122 -14.38 -2.38 -5.62
N VAL A 123 -13.94 -2.52 -6.87
CA VAL A 123 -14.84 -2.77 -8.01
C VAL A 123 -15.40 -4.18 -7.98
N GLN A 124 -14.55 -5.20 -7.80
CA GLN A 124 -14.95 -6.61 -7.79
C GLN A 124 -15.98 -6.91 -6.69
N ASN A 125 -15.84 -6.28 -5.53
CA ASN A 125 -16.76 -6.44 -4.41
C ASN A 125 -17.96 -5.49 -4.46
N HIS A 126 -18.09 -4.67 -5.49
CA HIS A 126 -19.19 -3.69 -5.65
C HIS A 126 -19.42 -2.82 -4.40
N TYR A 127 -18.33 -2.37 -3.75
CA TYR A 127 -18.43 -1.59 -2.53
C TYR A 127 -19.06 -0.22 -2.79
N ASN A 128 -19.87 0.25 -1.82
CA ASN A 128 -20.37 1.62 -1.81
C ASN A 128 -19.22 2.62 -1.62
N PHE A 129 -19.41 3.88 -2.01
CA PHE A 129 -18.40 4.94 -1.90
C PHE A 129 -17.75 5.01 -0.51
N ILE A 130 -18.56 5.03 0.56
CA ILE A 130 -18.05 5.09 1.94
C ILE A 130 -17.22 3.85 2.28
N THR A 131 -17.71 2.67 1.91
CA THR A 131 -17.00 1.40 2.13
C THR A 131 -15.69 1.35 1.36
N SER A 132 -15.66 1.81 0.11
CA SER A 132 -14.43 1.88 -0.70
C SER A 132 -13.37 2.76 -0.07
N VAL A 133 -13.74 3.92 0.46
CA VAL A 133 -12.80 4.82 1.15
C VAL A 133 -12.29 4.20 2.46
N VAL A 134 -13.16 3.57 3.24
CA VAL A 134 -12.78 2.90 4.50
C VAL A 134 -11.87 1.70 4.22
N VAL A 135 -12.16 0.89 3.21
CA VAL A 135 -11.30 -0.23 2.78
C VAL A 135 -9.95 0.29 2.31
N GLY A 136 -9.91 1.36 1.49
CA GLY A 136 -8.68 2.00 1.05
C GLY A 136 -7.82 2.47 2.22
N PHE A 137 -8.43 3.18 3.16
CA PHE A 137 -7.75 3.66 4.38
C PHE A 137 -7.24 2.49 5.25
N GLY A 138 -8.07 1.47 5.47
CA GLY A 138 -7.71 0.28 6.26
C GLY A 138 -6.54 -0.51 5.63
N THR A 139 -6.58 -0.69 4.30
CA THR A 139 -5.49 -1.36 3.56
C THR A 139 -4.19 -0.58 3.67
N ALA A 140 -4.24 0.74 3.57
CA ALA A 140 -3.06 1.60 3.68
C ALA A 140 -2.49 1.62 5.10
N LEU A 141 -3.34 1.54 6.13
CA LEU A 141 -2.88 1.32 7.52
C LEU A 141 -2.18 -0.03 7.66
N GLY A 142 -2.76 -1.11 7.12
CA GLY A 142 -2.14 -2.43 7.12
C GLY A 142 -0.78 -2.44 6.42
N PHE A 143 -0.67 -1.77 5.27
CA PHE A 143 0.61 -1.56 4.58
C PHE A 143 1.63 -0.86 5.48
N THR A 144 1.24 0.23 6.14
CA THR A 144 2.12 1.03 7.00
C THR A 144 2.61 0.23 8.21
N ILE A 145 1.74 -0.55 8.83
CA ILE A 145 2.11 -1.43 9.95
C ILE A 145 3.14 -2.47 9.47
N SER A 146 2.87 -3.14 8.37
CA SER A 146 3.75 -4.19 7.84
C SER A 146 5.14 -3.67 7.46
N ILE A 147 5.22 -2.51 6.77
CA ILE A 147 6.51 -1.94 6.38
C ILE A 147 7.30 -1.45 7.59
N THR A 148 6.63 -0.92 8.62
CA THR A 148 7.29 -0.45 9.86
C THR A 148 7.84 -1.63 10.66
N ILE A 149 7.09 -2.73 10.77
CA ILE A 149 7.57 -3.96 11.43
C ILE A 149 8.80 -4.51 10.68
N LEU A 150 8.73 -4.62 9.35
CA LEU A 150 9.86 -5.08 8.54
C LEU A 150 11.08 -4.19 8.73
N ALA A 151 10.90 -2.87 8.73
CA ALA A 151 12.00 -1.93 8.94
C ALA A 151 12.65 -2.10 10.31
N GLY A 152 11.86 -2.26 11.38
CA GLY A 152 12.37 -2.53 12.73
C GLY A 152 13.13 -3.85 12.82
N ILE A 153 12.67 -4.91 12.15
CA ILE A 153 13.38 -6.19 12.08
C ILE A 153 14.70 -6.02 11.33
N ARG A 154 14.70 -5.29 10.20
CA ARG A 154 15.93 -5.04 9.41
C ARG A 154 16.97 -4.24 10.17
N GLU A 155 16.58 -3.21 10.92
CA GLU A 155 17.48 -2.45 11.77
C GLU A 155 18.14 -3.36 12.84
N ARG A 156 17.38 -4.29 13.42
CA ARG A 156 17.92 -5.26 14.39
C ARG A 156 18.84 -6.31 13.78
N ILE A 157 18.58 -6.72 12.56
CA ILE A 157 19.36 -7.74 11.86
C ILE A 157 20.66 -7.14 11.29
N ALA A 158 20.68 -5.83 11.01
CA ALA A 158 21.83 -5.16 10.39
C ALA A 158 23.15 -5.31 11.21
N ASP A 159 23.04 -5.42 12.52
CA ASP A 159 24.18 -5.55 13.44
C ASP A 159 24.60 -7.02 13.67
N ASN A 160 23.94 -8.00 13.07
CA ASN A 160 24.23 -9.43 13.26
C ASN A 160 25.14 -9.96 12.14
N ASP A 161 25.98 -10.94 12.48
CA ASP A 161 26.83 -11.70 11.54
C ASP A 161 25.99 -12.60 10.65
N ILE A 162 25.59 -12.08 9.49
CA ILE A 162 24.84 -12.82 8.48
C ILE A 162 25.82 -13.33 7.41
N PRO A 163 25.72 -14.61 6.99
CA PRO A 163 26.49 -15.14 5.87
C PRO A 163 26.36 -14.28 4.63
N HIS A 164 27.46 -13.99 3.94
CA HIS A 164 27.48 -13.11 2.77
C HIS A 164 26.47 -13.47 1.68
N VAL A 165 26.12 -14.75 1.53
CA VAL A 165 25.14 -15.26 0.55
C VAL A 165 23.73 -14.77 0.86
N LEU A 166 23.39 -14.54 2.13
CA LEU A 166 22.06 -14.11 2.58
C LEU A 166 21.96 -12.60 2.77
N GLN A 167 23.05 -11.86 2.71
CA GLN A 167 23.04 -10.42 2.88
C GLN A 167 22.28 -9.71 1.75
N GLY A 168 21.53 -8.67 2.10
CA GLY A 168 20.78 -7.84 1.14
C GLY A 168 19.34 -8.30 0.93
N SER A 169 18.94 -8.49 -0.32
CA SER A 169 17.55 -8.87 -0.69
C SER A 169 17.10 -10.24 -0.17
N PRO A 170 17.94 -11.30 -0.14
CA PRO A 170 17.46 -12.62 0.28
C PRO A 170 16.94 -12.65 1.73
N ILE A 171 17.67 -12.04 2.67
CA ILE A 171 17.26 -12.01 4.08
C ILE A 171 15.94 -11.25 4.27
N VAL A 172 15.73 -10.19 3.49
CA VAL A 172 14.50 -9.39 3.54
C VAL A 172 13.30 -10.20 3.06
N LEU A 173 13.47 -10.98 1.98
CA LEU A 173 12.42 -11.85 1.46
C LEU A 173 12.08 -12.98 2.44
N ILE A 174 13.10 -13.60 3.07
CA ILE A 174 12.88 -14.61 4.10
C ILE A 174 12.12 -14.02 5.28
N THR A 175 12.51 -12.83 5.74
CA THR A 175 11.83 -12.14 6.84
C THR A 175 10.39 -11.80 6.47
N ALA A 176 10.15 -11.30 5.24
CA ALA A 176 8.80 -11.02 4.74
C ALA A 176 7.93 -12.30 4.68
N GLY A 177 8.51 -13.43 4.25
CA GLY A 177 7.82 -14.72 4.24
C GLY A 177 7.45 -15.21 5.65
N LEU A 178 8.37 -15.09 6.62
CA LEU A 178 8.08 -15.42 8.01
C LEU A 178 7.01 -14.51 8.62
N MET A 179 7.03 -13.22 8.29
CA MET A 179 5.97 -12.28 8.68
C MET A 179 4.62 -12.68 8.07
N ALA A 180 4.60 -13.08 6.80
CA ALA A 180 3.36 -13.55 6.14
C ALA A 180 2.78 -14.76 6.85
N ILE A 181 3.60 -15.75 7.21
CA ILE A 181 3.17 -16.93 7.98
C ILE A 181 2.60 -16.53 9.34
N ALA A 182 3.26 -15.58 10.05
CA ALA A 182 2.77 -15.09 11.33
C ALA A 182 1.41 -14.40 11.21
N PHE A 183 1.20 -13.63 10.14
CA PHE A 183 -0.07 -12.93 9.89
C PHE A 183 -1.22 -13.87 9.44
N ILE A 184 -0.92 -15.02 8.83
CA ILE A 184 -1.91 -16.07 8.55
C ILE A 184 -2.57 -16.56 9.84
N GLY A 185 -1.83 -16.57 10.96
CA GLY A 185 -2.38 -16.90 12.27
C GLY A 185 -3.57 -16.04 12.72
N PHE A 186 -3.68 -14.81 12.19
CA PHE A 186 -4.83 -13.93 12.45
C PHE A 186 -6.04 -14.23 11.56
N SER A 187 -5.89 -14.99 10.48
CA SER A 187 -6.97 -15.23 9.52
C SER A 187 -8.09 -16.13 10.06
N GLY A 188 -7.90 -16.74 11.24
CA GLY A 188 -8.93 -17.55 11.91
C GLY A 188 -9.70 -16.82 13.02
N LEU A 189 -9.42 -15.51 13.25
CA LEU A 189 -9.99 -14.76 14.38
C LEU A 189 -11.26 -13.96 14.03
N ILE A 190 -11.60 -13.83 12.72
CA ILE A 190 -12.78 -13.06 12.26
C ILE A 190 -13.60 -13.87 11.27
#